data_7e8544c3847e2c41562bc8f4ed38aa1b
#
_entry.id   7e8544c3847e2c41562bc8f4ed38aa1b
#
_cell.length_a   1.000
_cell.length_b   1.000
_cell.length_c   1.000
_cell.angle_alpha   90.00
_cell.angle_beta   90.00
_cell.angle_gamma   90.00
#
_symmetry.space_group_name_H-M   'P 1'
#
loop_
_entity.id
_entity.type
_entity.pdbx_description
1 polymer ?
#
loop_
_entity_poly.entity_id
_entity_poly.type
_entity_poly.pdbx_seq_one_letter_code
_entity_poly.pdbx_strand_id
1 'polypeptide(L)'
;MSGSQLGKTDLLLNIVGYHIAHDPSPILVVQPTLEMGQAWSKDRLSNMLRDTPSLRDKVADPRSRDSGNTTMHKIFPGGHITIVGSNSPASMASRPIRIVLVDELDRCALSAGAEGDPVALARRRSATFWNRKIVQVSSPTLKNFSRIEDAYKRSTRKTFWIPCHSCGEMQTLEWSQVRWPENEPENAHYHCKECDS
;
A
#
# COMPACT_ATOMS: atom_id res chain seq x y z
N MET A 1 -1.62 0.68 9.08
CA MET A 1 -1.48 -0.60 9.79
C MET A 1 -2.81 -1.32 9.75
N SER A 2 -2.83 -2.56 9.36
CA SER A 2 -4.05 -3.38 9.37
C SER A 2 -3.66 -4.87 9.43
N GLY A 3 -4.63 -5.73 9.73
CA GLY A 3 -4.46 -7.17 9.68
C GLY A 3 -4.12 -7.70 8.27
N SER A 4 -3.89 -9.01 8.19
CA SER A 4 -3.65 -9.70 6.93
C SER A 4 -4.91 -9.71 6.06
N GLN A 5 -4.78 -9.67 4.74
CA GLN A 5 -5.83 -9.79 3.73
C GLN A 5 -7.02 -8.80 3.84
N LEU A 6 -6.79 -7.60 4.36
CA LEU A 6 -7.78 -6.53 4.47
C LEU A 6 -7.68 -5.49 3.33
N GLY A 7 -7.29 -5.89 2.12
CA GLY A 7 -7.30 -5.02 0.95
C GLY A 7 -6.20 -3.95 0.91
N LYS A 8 -5.08 -4.12 1.65
CA LYS A 8 -3.96 -3.15 1.65
C LYS A 8 -3.41 -2.88 0.25
N THR A 9 -3.19 -3.94 -0.52
CA THR A 9 -2.68 -3.86 -1.88
C THR A 9 -3.69 -3.17 -2.80
N ASP A 10 -4.99 -3.43 -2.63
CA ASP A 10 -6.05 -2.79 -3.42
C ASP A 10 -6.13 -1.28 -3.13
N LEU A 11 -5.91 -0.87 -1.88
CA LEU A 11 -5.76 0.55 -1.54
C LEU A 11 -4.62 1.21 -2.33
N LEU A 12 -3.44 0.56 -2.40
CA LEU A 12 -2.31 1.09 -3.17
C LEU A 12 -2.62 1.13 -4.68
N LEU A 13 -3.26 0.10 -5.22
CA LEU A 13 -3.70 0.07 -6.62
C LEU A 13 -4.70 1.19 -6.93
N ASN A 14 -5.67 1.44 -6.07
CA ASN A 14 -6.63 2.53 -6.23
C ASN A 14 -5.93 3.91 -6.24
N ILE A 15 -4.92 4.12 -5.38
CA ILE A 15 -4.12 5.35 -5.40
C ILE A 15 -3.36 5.47 -6.73
N VAL A 16 -2.76 4.38 -7.22
CA VAL A 16 -2.08 4.37 -8.52
C VAL A 16 -3.07 4.70 -9.64
N GLY A 17 -4.22 4.05 -9.68
CA GLY A 17 -5.27 4.29 -10.69
C GLY A 17 -5.74 5.75 -10.70
N TYR A 18 -5.97 6.32 -9.52
CA TYR A 18 -6.33 7.74 -9.38
C TYR A 18 -5.26 8.67 -9.97
N HIS A 19 -3.99 8.43 -9.66
CA HIS A 19 -2.88 9.25 -10.16
C HIS A 19 -2.48 8.96 -11.61
N ILE A 20 -3.04 7.96 -12.24
CA ILE A 20 -2.97 7.78 -13.71
C ILE A 20 -4.12 8.53 -14.39
N ALA A 21 -5.33 8.40 -13.84
CA ALA A 21 -6.55 8.85 -14.52
C ALA A 21 -6.88 10.33 -14.29
N HIS A 22 -6.69 10.84 -13.05
CA HIS A 22 -7.24 12.12 -12.61
C HIS A 22 -6.19 13.16 -12.21
N ASP A 23 -5.07 12.73 -11.61
CA ASP A 23 -4.02 13.63 -11.12
C ASP A 23 -2.64 13.04 -11.45
N PRO A 24 -2.26 13.02 -12.77
CA PRO A 24 -1.05 12.39 -13.25
C PRO A 24 0.21 12.83 -12.49
N SER A 25 1.00 11.87 -12.04
CA SER A 25 2.12 12.13 -11.14
C SER A 25 3.20 11.06 -11.25
N PRO A 26 4.47 11.40 -10.99
CA PRO A 26 5.52 10.41 -10.78
C PRO A 26 5.26 9.58 -9.51
N ILE A 27 5.19 8.27 -9.65
CA ILE A 27 4.88 7.31 -8.59
C ILE A 27 6.07 6.37 -8.39
N LEU A 28 6.47 6.17 -7.15
CA LEU A 28 7.41 5.14 -6.72
C LEU A 28 6.69 4.11 -5.85
N VAL A 29 6.75 2.85 -6.25
CA VAL A 29 6.26 1.72 -5.45
C VAL A 29 7.46 0.95 -4.92
N VAL A 30 7.58 0.87 -3.61
CA VAL A 30 8.63 0.12 -2.92
C VAL A 30 8.03 -1.20 -2.44
N GLN A 31 8.60 -2.30 -2.89
CA GLN A 31 8.27 -3.66 -2.48
C GLN A 31 9.42 -4.26 -1.66
N PRO A 32 9.19 -5.26 -0.81
CA PRO A 32 10.25 -5.87 -0.01
C PRO A 32 11.43 -6.37 -0.86
N THR A 33 11.14 -7.06 -1.95
CA THR A 33 12.15 -7.57 -2.89
C THR A 33 11.81 -7.22 -4.33
N LEU A 34 12.77 -7.40 -5.23
CA LEU A 34 12.59 -7.18 -6.67
C LEU A 34 11.58 -8.19 -7.25
N GLU A 35 11.64 -9.44 -6.81
CA GLU A 35 10.74 -10.52 -7.24
C GLU A 35 9.28 -10.20 -6.84
N MET A 36 9.07 -9.73 -5.61
CA MET A 36 7.74 -9.29 -5.17
C MET A 36 7.25 -8.09 -6.00
N GLY A 37 8.14 -7.16 -6.36
CA GLY A 37 7.81 -6.05 -7.25
C GLY A 37 7.40 -6.53 -8.64
N GLN A 38 8.08 -7.52 -9.20
CA GLN A 38 7.72 -8.12 -10.48
C GLN A 38 6.36 -8.83 -10.44
N ALA A 39 6.11 -9.62 -9.40
CA ALA A 39 4.82 -10.29 -9.19
C ALA A 39 3.70 -9.26 -9.02
N TRP A 40 3.88 -8.25 -8.18
CA TRP A 40 2.91 -7.16 -7.99
C TRP A 40 2.58 -6.46 -9.31
N SER A 41 3.60 -6.17 -10.12
CA SER A 41 3.41 -5.53 -11.43
C SER A 41 2.63 -6.39 -12.41
N LYS A 42 2.94 -7.70 -12.48
CA LYS A 42 2.31 -8.63 -13.43
C LYS A 42 0.90 -9.03 -13.00
N ASP A 43 0.76 -9.41 -11.73
CA ASP A 43 -0.45 -10.09 -11.25
C ASP A 43 -1.51 -9.11 -10.74
N ARG A 44 -1.11 -7.89 -10.32
CA ARG A 44 -2.02 -6.89 -9.77
C ARG A 44 -2.13 -5.66 -10.67
N LEU A 45 -1.02 -4.93 -10.87
CA LEU A 45 -1.05 -3.67 -11.63
C LEU A 45 -1.49 -3.88 -13.07
N SER A 46 -0.93 -4.87 -13.78
CA SER A 46 -1.27 -5.10 -15.19
C SER A 46 -2.73 -5.50 -15.38
N ASN A 47 -3.29 -6.29 -14.46
CA ASN A 47 -4.72 -6.64 -14.49
C ASN A 47 -5.59 -5.40 -14.26
N MET A 48 -5.29 -4.58 -13.25
CA MET A 48 -6.01 -3.33 -13.02
C MET A 48 -5.98 -2.40 -14.25
N LEU A 49 -4.81 -2.22 -14.86
CA LEU A 49 -4.66 -1.36 -16.06
C LEU A 49 -5.47 -1.88 -17.24
N ARG A 50 -5.52 -3.20 -17.45
CA ARG A 50 -6.27 -3.84 -18.53
C ARG A 50 -7.79 -3.78 -18.31
N ASP A 51 -8.22 -4.06 -17.07
CA ASP A 51 -9.64 -4.31 -16.76
C ASP A 51 -10.39 -3.03 -16.37
N THR A 52 -9.68 -1.94 -16.08
CA THR A 52 -10.26 -0.64 -15.75
C THR A 52 -10.38 0.22 -17.00
N PRO A 53 -11.58 0.53 -17.52
CA PRO A 53 -11.76 1.27 -18.78
C PRO A 53 -11.05 2.62 -18.82
N SER A 54 -11.05 3.38 -17.72
CA SER A 54 -10.40 4.70 -17.64
C SER A 54 -8.87 4.66 -17.65
N LEU A 55 -8.26 3.48 -17.50
CA LEU A 55 -6.80 3.29 -17.44
C LEU A 55 -6.25 2.58 -18.69
N ARG A 56 -7.07 1.77 -19.36
CA ARG A 56 -6.66 0.86 -20.44
C ARG A 56 -5.83 1.52 -21.53
N ASP A 57 -6.23 2.72 -21.95
CA ASP A 57 -5.57 3.42 -23.06
C ASP A 57 -4.52 4.44 -22.60
N LYS A 58 -4.32 4.58 -21.30
CA LYS A 58 -3.36 5.55 -20.73
C LYS A 58 -1.96 4.98 -20.57
N VAL A 59 -1.84 3.67 -20.40
CA VAL A 59 -0.56 2.99 -20.23
C VAL A 59 -0.37 1.98 -21.37
N ALA A 60 0.56 2.27 -22.26
CA ALA A 60 0.84 1.39 -23.41
C ALA A 60 1.32 0.00 -22.96
N ASP A 61 0.96 -1.04 -23.72
CA ASP A 61 1.43 -2.41 -23.47
C ASP A 61 2.97 -2.46 -23.53
N PRO A 62 3.65 -3.09 -22.57
CA PRO A 62 5.11 -3.30 -22.59
C PRO A 62 5.63 -4.02 -23.85
N ARG A 63 4.76 -4.76 -24.54
CA ARG A 63 5.09 -5.44 -25.80
C ARG A 63 5.08 -4.52 -27.02
N SER A 64 4.52 -3.32 -26.90
CA SER A 64 4.57 -2.32 -27.97
C SER A 64 5.99 -1.81 -28.15
N ARG A 65 6.50 -1.79 -29.39
CA ARG A 65 7.89 -1.38 -29.70
C ARG A 65 8.23 0.03 -29.25
N ASP A 66 7.24 0.91 -29.19
CA ASP A 66 7.41 2.35 -28.88
C ASP A 66 6.98 2.72 -27.45
N SER A 67 6.63 1.75 -26.61
CA SER A 67 6.03 2.06 -25.30
C SER A 67 7.01 2.61 -24.26
N GLY A 68 8.31 2.28 -24.36
CA GLY A 68 9.28 2.56 -23.30
C GLY A 68 8.95 1.88 -21.97
N ASN A 69 7.91 1.03 -21.94
CA ASN A 69 7.39 0.38 -20.75
C ASN A 69 8.07 -0.96 -20.50
N THR A 70 8.37 -1.21 -19.24
CA THR A 70 8.90 -2.49 -18.75
C THR A 70 8.02 -3.03 -17.64
N THR A 71 8.34 -4.22 -17.14
CA THR A 71 7.65 -4.75 -15.95
C THR A 71 7.76 -3.82 -14.74
N MET A 72 8.92 -3.19 -14.54
CA MET A 72 9.21 -2.36 -13.36
C MET A 72 9.04 -0.86 -13.60
N HIS A 73 8.78 -0.45 -14.83
CA HIS A 73 8.60 0.95 -15.20
C HIS A 73 7.48 1.11 -16.20
N LYS A 74 6.56 2.01 -15.95
CA LYS A 74 5.43 2.30 -16.84
C LYS A 74 5.26 3.81 -16.99
N ILE A 75 5.12 4.26 -18.23
CA ILE A 75 4.94 5.65 -18.60
C ILE A 75 3.47 5.87 -18.99
N PHE A 76 2.93 6.99 -18.58
CA PHE A 76 1.60 7.46 -18.97
C PHE A 76 1.61 8.99 -19.12
N PRO A 77 0.66 9.59 -19.81
CA PRO A 77 0.59 11.04 -19.97
C PRO A 77 0.63 11.77 -18.62
N GLY A 78 1.63 12.63 -18.43
CA GLY A 78 1.83 13.41 -17.22
C GLY A 78 2.51 12.70 -16.05
N GLY A 79 2.94 11.44 -16.19
CA GLY A 79 3.61 10.74 -15.11
C GLY A 79 4.25 9.40 -15.49
N HIS A 80 4.74 8.73 -14.47
CA HIS A 80 5.27 7.37 -14.60
C HIS A 80 5.14 6.61 -13.28
N ILE A 81 5.21 5.29 -13.35
CA ILE A 81 5.34 4.41 -12.19
C ILE A 81 6.70 3.72 -12.28
N THR A 82 7.45 3.77 -11.19
CA THR A 82 8.66 2.97 -11.00
C THR A 82 8.45 2.03 -9.81
N ILE A 83 8.70 0.75 -10.00
CA ILE A 83 8.59 -0.27 -8.95
C ILE A 83 10.01 -0.72 -8.60
N VAL A 84 10.34 -0.77 -7.32
CA VAL A 84 11.69 -1.08 -6.84
C VAL A 84 11.65 -2.06 -5.67
N GLY A 85 12.70 -2.86 -5.51
CA GLY A 85 12.94 -3.62 -4.28
C GLY A 85 13.57 -2.72 -3.22
N SER A 86 13.23 -2.94 -1.96
CA SER A 86 13.69 -2.13 -0.82
C SER A 86 15.20 -2.18 -0.59
N ASN A 87 15.90 -3.20 -1.13
CA ASN A 87 17.34 -3.39 -1.04
C ASN A 87 18.13 -2.74 -2.20
N SER A 88 17.47 -2.01 -3.12
CA SER A 88 18.10 -1.43 -4.31
C SER A 88 18.18 0.11 -4.24
N PRO A 89 19.22 0.69 -3.63
CA PRO A 89 19.32 2.14 -3.43
C PRO A 89 19.38 2.92 -4.73
N ALA A 90 20.13 2.46 -5.72
CA ALA A 90 20.29 3.13 -7.01
C ALA A 90 18.96 3.35 -7.73
N SER A 91 18.06 2.37 -7.65
CA SER A 91 16.72 2.45 -8.27
C SER A 91 15.80 3.47 -7.57
N MET A 92 16.04 3.74 -6.28
CA MET A 92 15.31 4.74 -5.51
C MET A 92 15.86 6.17 -5.71
N ALA A 93 17.09 6.29 -6.24
CA ALA A 93 17.84 7.54 -6.23
C ALA A 93 17.65 8.42 -7.47
N SER A 94 17.06 7.93 -8.57
CA SER A 94 17.29 8.49 -9.89
C SER A 94 16.35 9.62 -10.33
N ARG A 95 15.17 9.80 -9.72
CA ARG A 95 14.15 10.77 -10.22
C ARG A 95 13.35 11.44 -9.09
N PRO A 96 12.89 12.70 -9.28
CA PRO A 96 11.90 13.31 -8.40
C PRO A 96 10.59 12.52 -8.42
N ILE A 97 10.02 12.25 -7.25
CA ILE A 97 8.81 11.44 -7.08
C ILE A 97 7.82 12.22 -6.23
N ARG A 98 6.57 12.32 -6.69
CA ARG A 98 5.50 12.96 -5.92
C ARG A 98 4.79 11.98 -4.99
N ILE A 99 4.51 10.77 -5.47
CA ILE A 99 3.76 9.75 -4.75
C ILE A 99 4.70 8.59 -4.40
N VAL A 100 4.85 8.30 -3.13
CA VAL A 100 5.64 7.16 -2.63
C VAL A 100 4.68 6.17 -1.96
N LEU A 101 4.66 4.95 -2.46
CA LEU A 101 3.87 3.85 -1.94
C LEU A 101 4.81 2.75 -1.45
N VAL A 102 4.69 2.37 -0.19
CA VAL A 102 5.51 1.31 0.41
C VAL A 102 4.58 0.18 0.83
N ASP A 103 4.73 -0.95 0.18
CA ASP A 103 3.97 -2.16 0.51
C ASP A 103 4.79 -3.06 1.43
N GLU A 104 4.11 -3.74 2.35
CA GLU A 104 4.70 -4.66 3.33
C GLU A 104 5.95 -4.07 4.03
N LEU A 105 5.79 -2.86 4.62
CA LEU A 105 6.87 -2.10 5.25
C LEU A 105 7.73 -2.92 6.23
N ASP A 106 7.09 -3.76 7.04
CA ASP A 106 7.79 -4.58 8.04
C ASP A 106 8.68 -5.68 7.43
N ARG A 107 8.45 -6.00 6.14
CA ARG A 107 9.27 -6.95 5.37
C ARG A 107 10.32 -6.28 4.50
N CYS A 108 10.30 -4.95 4.40
CA CYS A 108 11.33 -4.21 3.69
C CYS A 108 12.67 -4.29 4.42
N ALA A 109 13.76 -4.25 3.66
CA ALA A 109 15.11 -4.20 4.22
C ALA A 109 15.25 -3.03 5.20
N LEU A 110 16.00 -3.25 6.28
CA LEU A 110 16.31 -2.20 7.25
C LEU A 110 17.26 -1.15 6.66
N SER A 111 18.11 -1.57 5.73
CA SER A 111 19.02 -0.69 4.99
C SER A 111 19.05 -1.09 3.53
N ALA A 112 19.00 -0.12 2.63
CA ALA A 112 19.26 -0.27 1.22
C ALA A 112 20.79 -0.22 0.99
N GLY A 113 21.44 -1.37 1.12
CA GLY A 113 22.90 -1.44 1.09
C GLY A 113 23.54 -0.55 2.16
N ALA A 114 24.50 0.28 1.77
CA ALA A 114 25.19 1.24 2.66
C ALA A 114 24.44 2.60 2.80
N GLU A 115 23.34 2.82 2.08
CA GLU A 115 22.67 4.13 2.02
C GLU A 115 21.60 4.36 3.09
N GLY A 116 21.33 3.36 3.94
CA GLY A 116 20.41 3.46 5.05
C GLY A 116 18.95 3.09 4.70
N ASP A 117 17.99 3.55 5.51
CA ASP A 117 16.59 3.17 5.41
C ASP A 117 15.98 3.48 4.03
N PRO A 118 15.48 2.48 3.30
CA PRO A 118 14.89 2.66 1.96
C PRO A 118 13.69 3.61 1.97
N VAL A 119 12.92 3.65 3.04
CA VAL A 119 11.77 4.57 3.15
C VAL A 119 12.24 6.01 3.29
N ALA A 120 13.31 6.25 4.07
CA ALA A 120 13.91 7.58 4.20
C ALA A 120 14.50 8.06 2.86
N LEU A 121 15.15 7.15 2.10
CA LEU A 121 15.64 7.45 0.76
C LEU A 121 14.51 7.84 -0.19
N ALA A 122 13.44 7.04 -0.25
CA ALA A 122 12.28 7.33 -1.07
C ALA A 122 11.61 8.68 -0.68
N ARG A 123 11.50 8.98 0.61
CA ARG A 123 10.97 10.26 1.11
C ARG A 123 11.79 11.46 0.66
N ARG A 124 13.11 11.37 0.64
CA ARG A 124 13.99 12.45 0.15
C ARG A 124 13.69 12.81 -1.30
N ARG A 125 13.30 11.84 -2.15
CA ARG A 125 12.93 12.07 -3.55
C ARG A 125 11.62 12.84 -3.73
N SER A 126 10.78 12.86 -2.72
CA SER A 126 9.52 13.62 -2.73
C SER A 126 9.66 15.04 -2.17
N ALA A 127 10.84 15.45 -1.71
CA ALA A 127 11.04 16.73 -1.02
C ALA A 127 10.72 17.97 -1.88
N THR A 128 10.90 17.88 -3.21
CA THR A 128 10.61 18.97 -4.16
C THR A 128 9.11 19.20 -4.39
N PHE A 129 8.26 18.24 -4.01
CA PHE A 129 6.82 18.35 -4.17
C PHE A 129 6.17 18.81 -2.87
N TRP A 130 5.57 20.00 -2.86
CA TRP A 130 4.81 20.51 -1.71
C TRP A 130 3.57 19.66 -1.41
N ASN A 131 2.96 19.06 -2.46
CA ASN A 131 1.77 18.20 -2.41
C ASN A 131 2.12 16.71 -2.49
N ARG A 132 3.31 16.33 -2.02
CA ARG A 132 3.74 14.93 -1.96
C ARG A 132 2.81 14.09 -1.11
N LYS A 133 2.67 12.82 -1.48
CA LYS A 133 1.94 11.81 -0.72
C LYS A 133 2.84 10.60 -0.46
N ILE A 134 2.90 10.16 0.79
CA ILE A 134 3.66 8.98 1.19
C ILE A 134 2.70 8.06 1.94
N VAL A 135 2.49 6.87 1.39
CA VAL A 135 1.58 5.87 1.94
C VAL A 135 2.39 4.62 2.27
N GLN A 136 2.28 4.17 3.49
CA GLN A 136 2.94 2.97 3.99
C GLN A 136 1.88 2.00 4.47
N VAL A 137 1.92 0.76 3.98
CA VAL A 137 1.03 -0.30 4.41
C VAL A 137 1.83 -1.52 4.84
N SER A 138 1.38 -2.19 5.88
CA SER A 138 1.90 -3.48 6.33
C SER A 138 0.97 -4.10 7.36
N SER A 139 1.03 -5.42 7.49
CA SER A 139 0.66 -6.10 8.72
C SER A 139 1.81 -5.96 9.71
N PRO A 140 1.55 -5.64 10.99
CA PRO A 140 2.60 -5.62 12.00
C PRO A 140 3.17 -7.01 12.23
N THR A 141 4.48 -7.10 12.45
CA THR A 141 5.18 -8.36 12.74
C THR A 141 5.31 -8.57 14.26
N LEU A 142 6.44 -8.23 14.84
CA LEU A 142 6.68 -8.39 16.27
C LEU A 142 6.36 -7.09 17.01
N LYS A 143 5.65 -7.21 18.12
CA LYS A 143 5.34 -6.08 19.02
C LYS A 143 6.65 -5.37 19.43
N ASN A 144 6.67 -4.06 19.36
CA ASN A 144 7.79 -3.15 19.66
C ASN A 144 8.95 -3.19 18.62
N PHE A 145 8.90 -4.06 17.59
CA PHE A 145 9.88 -4.12 16.50
C PHE A 145 9.27 -3.79 15.14
N SER A 146 7.96 -3.65 15.08
CA SER A 146 7.22 -3.38 13.86
C SER A 146 7.38 -1.92 13.42
N ARG A 147 7.92 -1.71 12.22
CA ARG A 147 8.09 -0.38 11.60
C ARG A 147 6.75 0.29 11.30
N ILE A 148 5.74 -0.49 10.91
CA ILE A 148 4.40 0.05 10.66
C ILE A 148 3.70 0.43 11.96
N GLU A 149 3.93 -0.29 13.05
CA GLU A 149 3.45 0.08 14.38
C GLU A 149 4.06 1.42 14.82
N ASP A 150 5.36 1.62 14.63
CA ASP A 150 6.04 2.88 14.94
C ASP A 150 5.55 4.03 14.06
N ALA A 151 5.32 3.78 12.78
CA ALA A 151 4.74 4.77 11.88
C ALA A 151 3.32 5.16 12.32
N TYR A 152 2.50 4.18 12.73
CA TYR A 152 1.17 4.41 13.25
C TYR A 152 1.18 5.23 14.56
N LYS A 153 2.07 4.91 15.51
CA LYS A 153 2.23 5.65 16.77
C LYS A 153 2.58 7.13 16.56
N ARG A 154 3.30 7.45 15.47
CA ARG A 154 3.66 8.83 15.07
C ARG A 154 2.60 9.54 14.22
N SER A 155 1.53 8.84 13.84
CA SER A 155 0.43 9.38 13.05
C SER A 155 -0.68 9.99 13.94
N THR A 156 -1.76 10.41 13.31
CA THR A 156 -2.98 10.84 14.01
C THR A 156 -3.72 9.69 14.71
N ARG A 157 -3.26 8.45 14.55
CA ARG A 157 -3.81 7.22 15.14
C ARG A 157 -5.30 7.05 14.92
N LYS A 158 -5.80 7.46 13.76
CA LYS A 158 -7.21 7.26 13.44
C LYS A 158 -7.55 5.78 13.41
N THR A 159 -8.65 5.44 14.04
CA THR A 159 -9.26 4.11 14.03
C THR A 159 -10.56 4.14 13.27
N PHE A 160 -10.96 2.99 12.75
CA PHE A 160 -12.25 2.85 12.09
C PHE A 160 -13.32 2.55 13.14
N TRP A 161 -14.37 3.36 13.16
CA TRP A 161 -15.52 3.20 14.05
C TRP A 161 -16.72 2.74 13.23
N ILE A 162 -17.46 1.80 13.77
CA ILE A 162 -18.70 1.30 13.19
C ILE A 162 -19.84 1.44 14.18
N PRO A 163 -21.07 1.76 13.72
CA PRO A 163 -22.24 1.73 14.58
C PRO A 163 -22.64 0.27 14.85
N CYS A 164 -23.06 -0.03 16.05
CA CYS A 164 -23.80 -1.25 16.34
C CYS A 164 -25.14 -1.23 15.60
N HIS A 165 -25.47 -2.31 14.90
CA HIS A 165 -26.72 -2.39 14.14
C HIS A 165 -27.97 -2.50 15.04
N SER A 166 -27.82 -2.88 16.31
CA SER A 166 -28.93 -3.00 17.26
C SER A 166 -29.16 -1.72 18.04
N CYS A 167 -28.13 -1.15 18.70
CA CYS A 167 -28.28 0.04 19.55
C CYS A 167 -27.73 1.33 18.93
N GLY A 168 -27.01 1.27 17.81
CA GLY A 168 -26.42 2.43 17.14
C GLY A 168 -25.12 2.96 17.79
N GLU A 169 -24.68 2.40 18.92
CA GLU A 169 -23.45 2.85 19.60
C GLU A 169 -22.23 2.67 18.69
N MET A 170 -21.42 3.74 18.62
CA MET A 170 -20.19 3.77 17.81
C MET A 170 -19.06 3.07 18.55
N GLN A 171 -18.46 2.06 17.93
CA GLN A 171 -17.43 1.22 18.54
C GLN A 171 -16.32 0.84 17.57
N THR A 172 -15.15 0.56 18.12
CA THR A 172 -14.04 -0.10 17.41
C THR A 172 -14.16 -1.60 17.57
N LEU A 173 -13.81 -2.36 16.51
CA LEU A 173 -13.81 -3.81 16.59
C LEU A 173 -12.61 -4.31 17.44
N GLU A 174 -12.90 -5.15 18.43
CA GLU A 174 -11.94 -5.80 19.30
C GLU A 174 -12.15 -7.31 19.29
N TRP A 175 -11.05 -8.06 19.20
CA TRP A 175 -11.13 -9.52 19.13
C TRP A 175 -11.82 -10.15 20.34
N SER A 176 -11.70 -9.55 21.52
CA SER A 176 -12.35 -9.99 22.75
C SER A 176 -13.88 -9.98 22.70
N GLN A 177 -14.46 -9.26 21.74
CA GLN A 177 -15.90 -9.21 21.51
C GLN A 177 -16.40 -10.24 20.48
N VAL A 178 -15.50 -10.97 19.84
CA VAL A 178 -15.87 -12.10 18.98
C VAL A 178 -16.10 -13.32 19.86
N ARG A 179 -17.31 -13.84 19.84
CA ARG A 179 -17.71 -15.00 20.65
C ARG A 179 -18.36 -16.06 19.77
N TRP A 180 -18.21 -17.31 20.14
CA TRP A 180 -18.82 -18.46 19.49
C TRP A 180 -19.16 -19.54 20.51
N PRO A 181 -20.17 -20.39 20.27
CA PRO A 181 -20.44 -21.56 21.11
C PRO A 181 -19.27 -22.53 21.10
N GLU A 182 -19.09 -23.27 22.17
CA GLU A 182 -18.04 -24.27 22.28
C GLU A 182 -18.15 -25.30 21.14
N ASN A 183 -17.05 -25.52 20.42
CA ASN A 183 -16.94 -26.39 19.23
C ASN A 183 -17.73 -25.97 17.97
N GLU A 184 -18.25 -24.72 17.89
CA GLU A 184 -18.97 -24.20 16.73
C GLU A 184 -18.35 -22.87 16.23
N PRO A 185 -17.08 -22.87 15.78
CA PRO A 185 -16.43 -21.62 15.35
C PRO A 185 -17.06 -20.97 14.11
N GLU A 186 -17.82 -21.74 13.31
CA GLU A 186 -18.60 -21.25 12.17
C GLU A 186 -19.76 -20.31 12.60
N ASN A 187 -20.21 -20.41 13.86
CA ASN A 187 -21.22 -19.56 14.46
C ASN A 187 -20.64 -18.35 15.17
N ALA A 188 -19.38 -17.99 14.89
CA ALA A 188 -18.74 -16.83 15.49
C ALA A 188 -19.42 -15.53 15.06
N HIS A 189 -19.73 -14.66 16.01
CA HIS A 189 -20.27 -13.33 15.76
C HIS A 189 -19.69 -12.31 16.73
N TYR A 190 -19.81 -11.03 16.36
CA TYR A 190 -19.31 -9.92 17.15
C TYR A 190 -20.40 -9.42 18.10
N HIS A 191 -20.06 -9.32 19.39
CA HIS A 191 -20.94 -8.76 20.40
C HIS A 191 -20.66 -7.28 20.64
N CYS A 192 -21.72 -6.49 20.68
CA CYS A 192 -21.61 -5.07 21.02
C CYS A 192 -21.17 -4.88 22.46
N LYS A 193 -20.31 -3.88 22.71
CA LYS A 193 -19.82 -3.56 24.07
C LYS A 193 -20.91 -3.03 24.98
N GLU A 194 -21.95 -2.39 24.42
CA GLU A 194 -23.02 -1.74 25.17
C GLU A 194 -24.26 -2.61 25.35
N CYS A 195 -24.74 -3.23 24.26
CA CYS A 195 -26.01 -3.99 24.32
C CYS A 195 -25.84 -5.50 24.22
N ASP A 196 -24.62 -5.98 24.05
CA ASP A 196 -24.23 -7.41 23.97
C ASP A 196 -24.95 -8.22 22.86
N SER A 197 -25.59 -7.53 21.88
CA SER A 197 -26.22 -8.17 20.74
C SER A 197 -25.23 -8.46 19.61
#